data_cac560b9ff5623cdee9fc89a51ac4639
#
_entry.id   cac560b9ff5623cdee9fc89a51ac4639
#
_cell.length_a   1.000
_cell.length_b   1.000
_cell.length_c   1.000
_cell.angle_alpha   90.00
_cell.angle_beta   90.00
_cell.angle_gamma   90.00
#
_symmetry.space_group_name_H-M   'P 1'
#
loop_
_entity.id
_entity.type
_entity.pdbx_description
1 polymer ?
#
loop_
_entity_poly.entity_id
_entity_poly.type
_entity_poly.pdbx_seq_one_letter_code
_entity_poly.pdbx_strand_id
1 'polypeptide(L)'
;MNLLRTGSRHPGWPKLVGPLRVSAGVIRLRPVRMRDGAEWSRARLADRTYLEPWEPSSDGDWAVRHTVAAWPAICSGLRSEARKGRMLPYVIELNGQFCGQLTIGNVTHGALRSAWIGYWVERSATGRGVATGALALGLDHCFGPVMLHRVEATVRPENAASRAVLAKAGFREEGLLRRYLEVDRAWRDHLLVALTVEEVHGSVASSLVRAGRASWP
;
A
#
# COMPACT_ATOMS: atom_id res chain seq x y z
N MET A 1 -3.93 -38.00 -4.18
CA MET A 1 -2.60 -37.39 -3.99
C MET A 1 -2.14 -36.90 -5.36
N ASN A 2 -2.42 -35.66 -5.68
CA ASN A 2 -1.99 -35.06 -6.95
C ASN A 2 -1.53 -33.64 -6.66
N LEU A 3 -0.35 -33.51 -6.10
CA LEU A 3 0.47 -32.32 -6.02
C LEU A 3 1.20 -32.21 -7.34
N LEU A 4 1.11 -31.06 -7.96
CA LEU A 4 1.86 -30.53 -9.09
C LEU A 4 0.94 -30.08 -10.24
N ARG A 5 0.26 -28.97 -10.03
CA ARG A 5 -0.04 -28.05 -11.13
C ARG A 5 0.68 -26.74 -10.89
N THR A 6 1.84 -26.71 -11.49
CA THR A 6 2.71 -25.60 -11.78
C THR A 6 1.93 -24.38 -12.25
N GLY A 7 2.23 -23.21 -11.69
CA GLY A 7 1.87 -21.94 -12.28
C GLY A 7 0.52 -21.34 -11.89
N SER A 8 -0.04 -21.68 -10.72
CA SER A 8 -1.20 -20.92 -10.23
C SER A 8 -0.77 -19.50 -9.88
N ARG A 9 -1.20 -18.54 -10.69
CA ARG A 9 -1.07 -17.12 -10.36
C ARG A 9 -1.63 -16.91 -8.95
N HIS A 10 -0.91 -16.14 -8.13
CA HIS A 10 -1.38 -15.77 -6.81
C HIS A 10 -2.82 -15.24 -6.91
N PRO A 11 -3.79 -15.70 -6.09
CA PRO A 11 -5.21 -15.38 -6.26
C PRO A 11 -5.50 -13.87 -6.21
N GLY A 12 -4.62 -13.11 -5.59
CA GLY A 12 -4.71 -11.65 -5.52
C GLY A 12 -3.95 -10.89 -6.61
N TRP A 13 -3.26 -11.56 -7.54
CA TRP A 13 -2.42 -10.89 -8.53
C TRP A 13 -2.43 -11.59 -9.90
N PRO A 14 -2.46 -10.83 -11.01
CA PRO A 14 -2.81 -9.40 -11.10
C PRO A 14 -4.32 -9.20 -10.99
N LYS A 15 -4.76 -8.19 -10.24
CA LYS A 15 -6.19 -7.82 -10.10
C LYS A 15 -6.36 -6.30 -10.15
N LEU A 16 -7.48 -5.86 -10.70
CA LEU A 16 -8.00 -4.51 -10.52
C LEU A 16 -8.92 -4.52 -9.29
N VAL A 17 -8.73 -3.59 -8.36
CA VAL A 17 -9.51 -3.50 -7.11
C VAL A 17 -10.21 -2.14 -7.03
N GLY A 18 -11.43 -2.14 -6.61
CA GLY A 18 -12.33 -0.98 -6.67
C GLY A 18 -13.27 -1.05 -7.87
N PRO A 19 -13.93 0.07 -8.24
CA PRO A 19 -13.71 1.46 -7.82
C PRO A 19 -14.32 1.81 -6.46
N LEU A 20 -13.84 2.93 -5.88
CA LEU A 20 -14.42 3.60 -4.72
C LEU A 20 -14.36 5.12 -4.94
N ARG A 21 -15.44 5.84 -4.62
CA ARG A 21 -15.49 7.31 -4.72
C ARG A 21 -15.14 7.92 -3.36
N VAL A 22 -14.17 8.82 -3.35
CA VAL A 22 -13.78 9.65 -2.22
C VAL A 22 -13.94 11.13 -2.58
N SER A 23 -13.70 12.05 -1.67
CA SER A 23 -13.91 13.50 -1.95
C SER A 23 -13.03 14.02 -3.09
N ALA A 24 -11.88 13.40 -3.36
CA ALA A 24 -11.01 13.75 -4.49
C ALA A 24 -11.54 13.27 -5.85
N GLY A 25 -12.38 12.23 -5.88
CA GLY A 25 -12.83 11.57 -7.11
C GLY A 25 -12.91 10.06 -6.97
N VAL A 26 -12.84 9.35 -8.08
CA VAL A 26 -12.92 7.88 -8.13
C VAL A 26 -11.52 7.29 -8.07
N ILE A 27 -11.27 6.42 -7.11
CA ILE A 27 -10.00 5.70 -6.94
C ILE A 27 -10.14 4.24 -7.32
N ARG A 28 -9.02 3.67 -7.78
CA ARG A 28 -8.83 2.24 -8.06
C ARG A 28 -7.40 1.83 -7.72
N LEU A 29 -7.22 0.55 -7.42
CA LEU A 29 -5.90 -0.06 -7.34
C LEU A 29 -5.70 -0.93 -8.58
N ARG A 30 -4.63 -0.71 -9.31
CA ARG A 30 -4.24 -1.58 -10.42
C ARG A 30 -2.79 -2.05 -10.28
N PRO A 31 -2.47 -3.21 -10.87
CA PRO A 31 -1.08 -3.67 -10.93
C PRO A 31 -0.13 -2.63 -11.55
N VAL A 32 1.10 -2.56 -11.02
CA VAL A 32 2.17 -1.73 -11.61
C VAL A 32 2.52 -2.17 -13.02
N ARG A 33 2.85 -1.21 -13.89
CA ARG A 33 3.18 -1.42 -15.31
C ARG A 33 4.48 -0.72 -15.67
N MET A 34 5.19 -1.24 -16.68
CA MET A 34 6.42 -0.60 -17.18
C MET A 34 6.22 0.85 -17.62
N ARG A 35 5.09 1.15 -18.22
CA ARG A 35 4.73 2.50 -18.69
C ARG A 35 4.45 3.52 -17.59
N ASP A 36 4.39 3.11 -16.33
CA ASP A 36 4.13 4.01 -15.19
C ASP A 36 5.37 4.85 -14.83
N GLY A 37 6.52 4.55 -15.43
CA GLY A 37 7.81 5.12 -15.02
C GLY A 37 7.88 6.65 -15.10
N ALA A 38 7.31 7.26 -16.12
CA ALA A 38 7.33 8.72 -16.26
C ALA A 38 6.51 9.40 -15.15
N GLU A 39 5.29 8.92 -14.89
CA GLU A 39 4.41 9.47 -13.85
C GLU A 39 4.96 9.19 -12.45
N TRP A 40 5.47 7.99 -12.22
CA TRP A 40 6.12 7.61 -10.97
C TRP A 40 7.33 8.51 -10.68
N SER A 41 8.24 8.67 -11.64
CA SER A 41 9.42 9.51 -11.50
C SER A 41 9.05 10.97 -11.22
N ARG A 42 8.12 11.52 -12.01
CA ARG A 42 7.60 12.88 -11.82
C ARG A 42 7.09 13.09 -10.39
N ALA A 43 6.22 12.20 -9.92
CA ALA A 43 5.61 12.30 -8.60
C ALA A 43 6.65 12.21 -7.48
N ARG A 44 7.59 11.24 -7.58
CA ARG A 44 8.63 11.02 -6.58
C ARG A 44 9.61 12.19 -6.48
N LEU A 45 9.97 12.77 -7.61
CA LEU A 45 10.90 13.91 -7.66
C LEU A 45 10.21 15.20 -7.19
N ALA A 46 8.98 15.46 -7.62
CA ALA A 46 8.23 16.65 -7.21
C ALA A 46 7.93 16.68 -5.71
N ASP A 47 7.65 15.54 -5.13
CA ASP A 47 7.22 15.40 -3.72
C ASP A 47 8.36 14.94 -2.79
N ARG A 48 9.64 15.09 -3.18
CA ARG A 48 10.79 14.65 -2.41
C ARG A 48 10.71 15.07 -0.94
N THR A 49 10.56 16.34 -0.66
CA THR A 49 10.54 16.90 0.70
C THR A 49 9.36 16.40 1.54
N TYR A 50 8.30 15.95 0.88
CA TYR A 50 7.12 15.37 1.53
C TYR A 50 7.25 13.87 1.78
N LEU A 51 7.91 13.11 0.89
CA LEU A 51 7.98 11.65 0.94
C LEU A 51 9.26 11.14 1.63
N GLU A 52 10.42 11.72 1.31
CA GLU A 52 11.74 11.25 1.77
C GLU A 52 11.85 11.11 3.29
N PRO A 53 11.29 12.02 4.13
CA PRO A 53 11.36 11.90 5.59
C PRO A 53 10.68 10.66 6.17
N TRP A 54 9.87 9.96 5.39
CA TRP A 54 9.08 8.81 5.85
C TRP A 54 9.52 7.48 5.24
N GLU A 55 10.48 7.53 4.32
CA GLU A 55 10.93 6.32 3.63
C GLU A 55 12.18 5.71 4.27
N PRO A 56 12.31 4.38 4.17
CA PRO A 56 13.54 3.73 4.58
C PRO A 56 14.75 4.33 3.86
N SER A 57 15.82 4.51 4.62
CA SER A 57 17.11 4.91 4.05
C SER A 57 17.53 3.90 2.98
N SER A 58 18.10 4.39 1.92
CA SER A 58 18.71 3.55 0.89
C SER A 58 19.91 4.27 0.27
N ASP A 59 20.80 3.49 -0.32
CA ASP A 59 21.99 4.04 -0.96
C ASP A 59 21.65 4.94 -2.15
N GLY A 60 22.51 5.95 -2.35
CA GLY A 60 22.40 6.90 -3.44
C GLY A 60 21.42 8.05 -3.20
N ASP A 61 21.56 9.06 -4.03
CA ASP A 61 20.71 10.26 -3.97
C ASP A 61 19.27 9.96 -4.41
N TRP A 62 18.31 10.64 -3.79
CA TRP A 62 16.89 10.51 -4.11
C TRP A 62 16.61 10.76 -5.60
N ALA A 63 17.20 11.79 -6.18
CA ALA A 63 16.96 12.13 -7.58
C ALA A 63 17.45 11.02 -8.53
N VAL A 64 18.58 10.40 -8.22
CA VAL A 64 19.14 9.29 -9.02
C VAL A 64 18.26 8.05 -8.93
N ARG A 65 17.83 7.69 -7.72
CA ARG A 65 16.99 6.50 -7.47
C ARG A 65 15.60 6.61 -8.06
N HIS A 66 15.11 7.82 -8.30
CA HIS A 66 13.75 8.06 -8.80
C HIS A 66 13.72 8.58 -10.23
N THR A 67 14.75 8.36 -11.02
CA THR A 67 14.73 8.65 -12.47
C THR A 67 13.79 7.70 -13.21
N VAL A 68 13.31 8.13 -14.37
CA VAL A 68 12.54 7.25 -15.27
C VAL A 68 13.36 6.00 -15.65
N ALA A 69 14.68 6.14 -15.79
CA ALA A 69 15.59 5.03 -16.10
C ALA A 69 15.70 3.97 -14.98
N ALA A 70 15.45 4.34 -13.73
CA ALA A 70 15.43 3.40 -12.61
C ALA A 70 14.17 2.52 -12.57
N TRP A 71 13.06 3.01 -13.12
CA TRP A 71 11.77 2.34 -13.02
C TRP A 71 11.71 0.92 -13.59
N PRO A 72 12.30 0.59 -14.76
CA PRO A 72 12.23 -0.77 -15.30
C PRO A 72 12.75 -1.84 -14.34
N ALA A 73 13.86 -1.59 -13.66
CA ALA A 73 14.42 -2.53 -12.69
C ALA A 73 13.49 -2.67 -11.46
N ILE A 74 12.99 -1.55 -10.92
CA ILE A 74 12.05 -1.51 -9.80
C ILE A 74 10.77 -2.26 -10.17
N CYS A 75 10.15 -1.92 -11.28
CA CYS A 75 8.90 -2.54 -11.74
C CYS A 75 9.06 -4.04 -12.00
N SER A 76 10.20 -4.45 -12.59
CA SER A 76 10.51 -5.85 -12.83
C SER A 76 10.65 -6.63 -11.52
N GLY A 77 11.36 -6.08 -10.53
CA GLY A 77 11.49 -6.64 -9.19
C GLY A 77 10.13 -6.81 -8.50
N LEU A 78 9.33 -5.75 -8.44
CA LEU A 78 7.99 -5.77 -7.86
C LEU A 78 7.09 -6.85 -8.51
N ARG A 79 7.10 -6.93 -9.83
CA ARG A 79 6.33 -7.93 -10.59
C ARG A 79 6.86 -9.35 -10.40
N SER A 80 8.17 -9.51 -10.21
CA SER A 80 8.76 -10.80 -9.91
C SER A 80 8.27 -11.34 -8.57
N GLU A 81 8.31 -10.51 -7.51
CA GLU A 81 7.82 -10.89 -6.19
C GLU A 81 6.30 -11.15 -6.19
N ALA A 82 5.56 -10.37 -7.00
CA ALA A 82 4.13 -10.60 -7.17
C ALA A 82 3.82 -11.96 -7.84
N ARG A 83 4.59 -12.34 -8.86
CA ARG A 83 4.44 -13.68 -9.48
C ARG A 83 4.76 -14.83 -8.53
N LYS A 84 5.67 -14.60 -7.58
CA LYS A 84 6.00 -15.57 -6.51
C LYS A 84 4.98 -15.60 -5.39
N GLY A 85 3.95 -14.73 -5.44
CA GLY A 85 2.92 -14.64 -4.41
C GLY A 85 3.36 -13.97 -3.11
N ARG A 86 4.52 -13.29 -3.09
CA ARG A 86 5.08 -12.66 -1.88
C ARG A 86 4.72 -11.19 -1.74
N MET A 87 4.23 -10.58 -2.82
CA MET A 87 3.91 -9.15 -2.84
C MET A 87 2.75 -8.85 -3.79
N LEU A 88 1.98 -7.81 -3.49
CA LEU A 88 0.92 -7.28 -4.34
C LEU A 88 1.16 -5.78 -4.53
N PRO A 89 1.97 -5.39 -5.54
CA PRO A 89 2.29 -3.98 -5.79
C PRO A 89 1.24 -3.33 -6.68
N TYR A 90 0.60 -2.29 -6.16
CA TYR A 90 -0.45 -1.54 -6.84
C TYR A 90 -0.05 -0.09 -7.10
N VAL A 91 -0.51 0.44 -8.20
CA VAL A 91 -0.67 1.88 -8.45
C VAL A 91 -2.03 2.29 -7.89
N ILE A 92 -2.07 3.41 -7.18
CA ILE A 92 -3.29 4.11 -6.83
C ILE A 92 -3.63 5.04 -8.01
N GLU A 93 -4.78 4.80 -8.64
CA GLU A 93 -5.33 5.71 -9.64
C GLU A 93 -6.38 6.61 -9.02
N LEU A 94 -6.34 7.90 -9.34
CA LEU A 94 -7.39 8.87 -9.07
C LEU A 94 -7.94 9.37 -10.41
N ASN A 95 -9.21 9.13 -10.70
CA ASN A 95 -9.86 9.45 -11.98
C ASN A 95 -9.10 8.93 -13.21
N GLY A 96 -8.49 7.72 -13.07
CA GLY A 96 -7.71 7.09 -14.13
C GLY A 96 -6.24 7.55 -14.25
N GLN A 97 -5.81 8.54 -13.47
CA GLN A 97 -4.43 9.04 -13.45
C GLN A 97 -3.61 8.42 -12.31
N PHE A 98 -2.32 8.26 -12.53
CA PHE A 98 -1.39 7.83 -11.47
C PHE A 98 -1.40 8.85 -10.33
N CYS A 99 -1.53 8.37 -9.09
CA CYS A 99 -1.63 9.25 -7.92
C CYS A 99 -0.76 8.77 -6.73
N GLY A 100 -0.17 7.59 -6.85
CA GLY A 100 0.63 7.00 -5.78
C GLY A 100 0.74 5.48 -5.92
N GLN A 101 1.22 4.85 -4.86
CA GLN A 101 1.37 3.39 -4.81
C GLN A 101 0.88 2.84 -3.47
N LEU A 102 0.39 1.60 -3.52
CA LEU A 102 0.10 0.78 -2.36
C LEU A 102 0.74 -0.59 -2.58
N THR A 103 1.49 -1.03 -1.59
CA THR A 103 2.17 -2.33 -1.64
C THR A 103 1.75 -3.16 -0.45
N ILE A 104 1.32 -4.39 -0.73
CA ILE A 104 1.11 -5.42 0.27
C ILE A 104 2.31 -6.35 0.12
N GLY A 105 3.12 -6.48 1.15
CA GLY A 105 4.38 -7.22 1.09
C GLY A 105 4.48 -8.29 2.15
N ASN A 106 5.47 -9.17 2.00
CA ASN A 106 5.69 -10.31 2.87
C ASN A 106 4.42 -11.15 3.06
N VAL A 107 3.71 -11.39 1.95
CA VAL A 107 2.49 -12.22 1.97
C VAL A 107 2.86 -13.64 2.39
N THR A 108 2.37 -14.04 3.55
CA THR A 108 2.63 -15.35 4.16
C THR A 108 1.31 -16.09 4.30
N HIS A 109 1.27 -17.34 3.84
CA HIS A 109 0.14 -18.25 3.97
C HIS A 109 0.36 -19.25 5.11
N GLY A 110 -0.47 -20.31 5.16
CA GLY A 110 -0.41 -21.32 6.21
C GLY A 110 -1.04 -20.84 7.51
N ALA A 111 -0.39 -21.08 8.64
CA ALA A 111 -0.93 -20.74 9.96
C ALA A 111 -0.91 -19.22 10.24
N LEU A 112 0.04 -18.47 9.65
CA LEU A 112 0.19 -17.04 9.92
C LEU A 112 -0.82 -16.20 9.12
N ARG A 113 -0.99 -16.45 7.83
CA ARG A 113 -1.88 -15.72 6.91
C ARG A 113 -1.83 -14.20 7.10
N SER A 114 -0.63 -13.63 6.98
CA SER A 114 -0.40 -12.21 7.21
C SER A 114 0.38 -11.53 6.10
N ALA A 115 0.34 -10.20 6.08
CA ALA A 115 1.17 -9.34 5.26
C ALA A 115 1.36 -7.98 5.93
N TRP A 116 2.39 -7.23 5.50
CA TRP A 116 2.45 -5.80 5.78
C TRP A 116 1.85 -5.00 4.63
N ILE A 117 1.37 -3.80 4.93
CA ILE A 117 0.86 -2.84 3.94
C ILE A 117 1.56 -1.50 4.08
N GLY A 118 2.00 -0.95 2.94
CA GLY A 118 2.59 0.38 2.87
C GLY A 118 2.03 1.15 1.68
N TYR A 119 1.99 2.47 1.78
CA TYR A 119 1.44 3.33 0.72
C TYR A 119 2.04 4.72 0.76
N TRP A 120 1.97 5.37 -0.38
CA TRP A 120 2.20 6.81 -0.53
C TRP A 120 1.26 7.37 -1.60
N VAL A 121 0.91 8.64 -1.48
CA VAL A 121 0.14 9.39 -2.47
C VAL A 121 0.82 10.71 -2.77
N GLU A 122 0.61 11.24 -3.97
CA GLU A 122 1.06 12.58 -4.33
C GLU A 122 0.53 13.62 -3.33
N ARG A 123 1.35 14.62 -3.02
CA ARG A 123 0.99 15.70 -2.08
C ARG A 123 -0.31 16.40 -2.49
N SER A 124 -0.51 16.60 -3.78
CA SER A 124 -1.74 17.19 -4.34
C SER A 124 -3.02 16.41 -4.05
N ALA A 125 -2.91 15.12 -3.74
CA ALA A 125 -4.03 14.22 -3.45
C ALA A 125 -4.29 14.01 -1.95
N THR A 126 -3.46 14.60 -1.08
CA THR A 126 -3.59 14.41 0.38
C THR A 126 -4.79 15.14 0.96
N GLY A 127 -5.25 14.70 2.15
CA GLY A 127 -6.36 15.33 2.86
C GLY A 127 -7.75 15.09 2.25
N ARG A 128 -7.85 14.44 1.09
CA ARG A 128 -9.09 14.24 0.33
C ARG A 128 -9.55 12.77 0.24
N GLY A 129 -9.12 11.93 1.19
CA GLY A 129 -9.58 10.55 1.33
C GLY A 129 -8.89 9.53 0.44
N VAL A 130 -7.98 9.91 -0.48
CA VAL A 130 -7.35 9.01 -1.44
C VAL A 130 -6.59 7.89 -0.75
N ALA A 131 -5.67 8.19 0.17
CA ALA A 131 -4.89 7.18 0.87
C ALA A 131 -5.78 6.25 1.72
N THR A 132 -6.76 6.81 2.44
CA THR A 132 -7.70 6.03 3.27
C THR A 132 -8.53 5.08 2.41
N GLY A 133 -9.07 5.55 1.30
CA GLY A 133 -9.85 4.72 0.39
C GLY A 133 -9.01 3.65 -0.31
N ALA A 134 -7.78 3.99 -0.74
CA ALA A 134 -6.85 3.03 -1.32
C ALA A 134 -6.48 1.93 -0.31
N LEU A 135 -6.22 2.32 0.95
CA LEU A 135 -5.94 1.39 2.03
C LEU A 135 -7.14 0.47 2.28
N ALA A 136 -8.36 1.00 2.33
CA ALA A 136 -9.58 0.21 2.50
C ALA A 136 -9.76 -0.82 1.37
N LEU A 137 -9.58 -0.42 0.12
CA LEU A 137 -9.62 -1.33 -1.03
C LEU A 137 -8.55 -2.42 -0.95
N GLY A 138 -7.33 -2.06 -0.53
CA GLY A 138 -6.23 -3.02 -0.34
C GLY A 138 -6.53 -4.02 0.76
N LEU A 139 -7.10 -3.59 1.88
CA LEU A 139 -7.50 -4.45 3.00
C LEU A 139 -8.63 -5.41 2.61
N ASP A 140 -9.67 -4.92 1.93
CA ASP A 140 -10.75 -5.77 1.45
C ASP A 140 -10.22 -6.84 0.48
N HIS A 141 -9.22 -6.50 -0.32
CA HIS A 141 -8.54 -7.45 -1.19
C HIS A 141 -7.72 -8.48 -0.41
N CYS A 142 -7.03 -8.06 0.67
CA CYS A 142 -6.28 -8.96 1.55
C CYS A 142 -7.19 -9.97 2.26
N PHE A 143 -8.25 -9.49 2.89
CA PHE A 143 -9.15 -10.34 3.68
C PHE A 143 -10.09 -11.19 2.82
N GLY A 144 -10.49 -10.69 1.65
CA GLY A 144 -11.33 -11.42 0.69
C GLY A 144 -10.52 -12.33 -0.24
N PRO A 145 -10.16 -11.90 -1.47
CA PRO A 145 -9.55 -12.77 -2.47
C PRO A 145 -8.22 -13.42 -2.06
N VAL A 146 -7.39 -12.75 -1.24
CA VAL A 146 -6.09 -13.28 -0.78
C VAL A 146 -6.24 -14.17 0.45
N MET A 147 -7.36 -14.05 1.18
CA MET A 147 -7.69 -14.84 2.38
C MET A 147 -6.66 -14.70 3.50
N LEU A 148 -6.12 -13.50 3.69
CA LEU A 148 -5.27 -13.22 4.84
C LEU A 148 -6.12 -13.09 6.10
N HIS A 149 -5.51 -13.38 7.24
CA HIS A 149 -6.11 -13.20 8.55
C HIS A 149 -5.74 -11.85 9.16
N ARG A 150 -4.51 -11.37 8.88
CA ARG A 150 -3.94 -10.19 9.51
C ARG A 150 -3.19 -9.32 8.50
N VAL A 151 -3.35 -8.01 8.62
CA VAL A 151 -2.53 -7.03 7.91
C VAL A 151 -1.92 -6.07 8.92
N GLU A 152 -0.62 -5.83 8.77
CA GLU A 152 0.17 -4.97 9.64
C GLU A 152 0.67 -3.74 8.88
N ALA A 153 0.93 -2.67 9.61
CA ALA A 153 1.71 -1.54 9.12
C ALA A 153 2.63 -1.03 10.23
N THR A 154 3.74 -0.45 9.83
CA THR A 154 4.60 0.29 10.76
C THR A 154 4.61 1.75 10.36
N VAL A 155 4.51 2.63 11.34
CA VAL A 155 4.45 4.08 11.10
C VAL A 155 5.24 4.81 12.16
N ARG A 156 6.02 5.82 11.76
CA ARG A 156 6.71 6.66 12.73
C ARG A 156 5.71 7.40 13.62
N PRO A 157 5.95 7.51 14.94
CA PRO A 157 5.06 8.23 15.87
C PRO A 157 4.76 9.66 15.40
N GLU A 158 5.72 10.33 14.77
CA GLU A 158 5.60 11.70 14.28
C GLU A 158 4.78 11.83 12.98
N ASN A 159 4.55 10.73 12.26
CA ASN A 159 3.77 10.76 11.01
C ASN A 159 2.26 10.79 11.29
N ALA A 160 1.78 11.93 11.80
CA ALA A 160 0.38 12.11 12.17
C ALA A 160 -0.58 11.85 10.99
N ALA A 161 -0.17 12.18 9.77
CA ALA A 161 -0.98 11.97 8.57
C ALA A 161 -1.22 10.48 8.30
N SER A 162 -0.16 9.66 8.30
CA SER A 162 -0.28 8.22 8.10
C SER A 162 -1.01 7.54 9.26
N ARG A 163 -0.74 7.94 10.51
CA ARG A 163 -1.47 7.45 11.68
C ARG A 163 -2.98 7.69 11.56
N ALA A 164 -3.38 8.89 11.12
CA ALA A 164 -4.80 9.20 10.92
C ALA A 164 -5.44 8.37 9.79
N VAL A 165 -4.70 8.05 8.73
CA VAL A 165 -5.18 7.16 7.66
C VAL A 165 -5.37 5.74 8.19
N LEU A 166 -4.41 5.19 8.91
CA LEU A 166 -4.45 3.84 9.49
C LEU A 166 -5.59 3.71 10.50
N ALA A 167 -5.75 4.69 11.41
CA ALA A 167 -6.85 4.70 12.38
C ALA A 167 -8.23 4.74 11.69
N LYS A 168 -8.40 5.54 10.62
CA LYS A 168 -9.65 5.59 9.84
C LYS A 168 -9.97 4.28 9.13
N ALA A 169 -8.96 3.49 8.79
CA ALA A 169 -9.11 2.17 8.20
C ALA A 169 -9.34 1.05 9.24
N GLY A 170 -9.30 1.38 10.54
CA GLY A 170 -9.59 0.44 11.63
C GLY A 170 -8.38 -0.21 12.27
N PHE A 171 -7.15 0.18 11.90
CA PHE A 171 -5.95 -0.36 12.56
C PHE A 171 -5.89 0.06 14.03
N ARG A 172 -5.53 -0.89 14.90
CA ARG A 172 -5.20 -0.64 16.30
C ARG A 172 -3.69 -0.67 16.51
N GLU A 173 -3.22 0.08 17.48
CA GLU A 173 -1.82 0.06 17.91
C GLU A 173 -1.56 -1.18 18.77
N GLU A 174 -0.44 -1.86 18.53
CA GLU A 174 -0.02 -3.05 19.26
C GLU A 174 1.29 -2.86 20.01
N GLY A 175 2.06 -1.85 19.67
CA GLY A 175 3.28 -1.55 20.41
C GLY A 175 4.25 -0.63 19.69
N LEU A 176 5.32 -0.28 20.41
CA LEU A 176 6.41 0.53 19.91
C LEU A 176 7.63 -0.35 19.61
N LEU A 177 8.02 -0.36 18.34
CA LEU A 177 9.24 -0.98 17.84
C LEU A 177 10.38 0.03 17.94
N ARG A 178 11.23 -0.12 18.93
CA ARG A 178 12.34 0.82 19.18
C ARG A 178 13.46 0.61 18.16
N ARG A 179 13.95 1.69 17.54
CA ARG A 179 15.05 1.69 16.57
C ARG A 179 14.84 0.63 15.48
N TYR A 180 13.63 0.58 14.96
CA TYR A 180 13.15 -0.51 14.10
C TYR A 180 13.64 -0.38 12.66
N LEU A 181 13.61 0.82 12.11
CA LEU A 181 13.90 1.05 10.69
C LEU A 181 14.79 2.27 10.54
N GLU A 182 15.79 2.17 9.69
CA GLU A 182 16.60 3.31 9.34
C GLU A 182 15.83 4.23 8.38
N VAL A 183 15.58 5.46 8.82
CA VAL A 183 14.93 6.52 8.06
C VAL A 183 15.74 7.79 8.26
N ASP A 184 16.05 8.48 7.17
CA ASP A 184 16.88 9.69 7.22
C ASP A 184 18.21 9.42 7.95
N ARG A 185 18.89 8.33 7.57
CA ARG A 185 20.18 7.87 8.10
C ARG A 185 20.23 7.69 9.62
N ALA A 186 19.08 7.46 10.26
CA ALA A 186 19.01 7.17 11.68
C ALA A 186 17.99 6.10 11.97
N TRP A 187 18.30 5.21 12.90
CA TRP A 187 17.37 4.20 13.39
C TRP A 187 16.22 4.86 14.15
N ARG A 188 15.02 4.73 13.62
CA ARG A 188 13.82 5.40 14.14
C ARG A 188 12.84 4.42 14.75
N ASP A 189 12.17 4.89 15.78
CA ASP A 189 11.07 4.15 16.39
C ASP A 189 9.86 4.13 15.46
N HIS A 190 9.12 3.01 15.46
CA HIS A 190 7.88 2.87 14.72
C HIS A 190 6.80 2.26 15.62
N LEU A 191 5.60 2.75 15.49
CA LEU A 191 4.41 2.08 16.03
C LEU A 191 4.09 0.89 15.12
N LEU A 192 3.92 -0.27 15.71
CA LEU A 192 3.28 -1.41 15.05
C LEU A 192 1.77 -1.26 15.19
N VAL A 193 1.09 -1.24 14.07
CA VAL A 193 -0.38 -1.23 14.03
C VAL A 193 -0.87 -2.40 13.19
N ALA A 194 -2.01 -2.96 13.55
CA ALA A 194 -2.56 -4.12 12.87
C ALA A 194 -4.08 -4.09 12.78
N LEU A 195 -4.59 -4.86 11.83
CA LEU A 195 -6.01 -5.16 11.65
C LEU A 195 -6.16 -6.63 11.31
N THR A 196 -7.09 -7.31 12.00
CA THR A 196 -7.46 -8.71 11.71
C THR A 196 -8.84 -8.79 11.07
N VAL A 197 -9.10 -9.89 10.38
CA VAL A 197 -10.38 -10.09 9.66
C VAL A 197 -11.58 -10.07 10.58
N GLU A 198 -11.44 -10.51 11.84
CA GLU A 198 -12.49 -10.52 12.86
C GLU A 198 -12.94 -9.11 13.27
N GLU A 199 -12.07 -8.13 13.12
CA GLU A 199 -12.35 -6.73 13.46
C GLU A 199 -13.10 -6.00 12.32
N VAL A 200 -13.24 -6.65 11.14
CA VAL A 200 -13.85 -6.06 9.95
C VAL A 200 -15.31 -6.52 9.82
N HIS A 201 -16.25 -5.63 10.13
CA HIS A 201 -17.69 -5.92 9.98
C HIS A 201 -18.15 -5.65 8.53
N GLY A 202 -18.14 -6.69 7.71
CA GLY A 202 -18.43 -6.64 6.28
C GLY A 202 -17.19 -6.34 5.44
N SER A 203 -16.94 -5.08 5.10
CA SER A 203 -15.70 -4.65 4.45
C SER A 203 -15.23 -3.28 4.96
N VAL A 204 -13.92 -3.01 4.85
CA VAL A 204 -13.33 -1.74 5.27
C VAL A 204 -13.87 -0.59 4.42
N ALA A 205 -14.00 -0.78 3.10
CA ALA A 205 -14.61 0.20 2.21
C ALA A 205 -16.07 0.48 2.56
N SER A 206 -16.87 -0.55 2.88
CA SER A 206 -18.25 -0.36 3.33
C SER A 206 -18.33 0.43 4.65
N SER A 207 -17.37 0.25 5.55
CA SER A 207 -17.30 1.03 6.78
C SER A 207 -17.01 2.52 6.51
N LEU A 208 -16.15 2.82 5.53
CA LEU A 208 -15.94 4.21 5.09
C LEU A 208 -17.20 4.81 4.46
N VAL A 209 -17.95 4.01 3.69
CA VAL A 209 -19.22 4.45 3.09
C VAL A 209 -20.26 4.75 4.19
N ARG A 210 -20.43 3.87 5.15
CA ARG A 210 -21.33 4.12 6.30
C ARG A 210 -20.93 5.35 7.11
N ALA A 211 -19.65 5.62 7.21
CA ALA A 211 -19.14 6.82 7.89
C ALA A 211 -19.22 8.11 7.05
N GLY A 212 -19.81 8.08 5.84
CA GLY A 212 -19.91 9.23 4.94
C GLY A 212 -18.58 9.71 4.36
N ARG A 213 -17.52 8.88 4.41
CA ARG A 213 -16.16 9.20 3.93
C ARG A 213 -15.89 8.73 2.51
N ALA A 214 -16.74 7.88 1.99
CA ALA A 214 -16.68 7.33 0.64
C ALA A 214 -18.09 7.01 0.14
N SER A 215 -18.21 6.69 -1.16
CA SER A 215 -19.43 6.14 -1.75
C SER A 215 -19.07 5.14 -2.88
N TRP A 216 -20.00 4.28 -3.21
CA TRP A 216 -19.86 3.48 -4.43
C TRP A 216 -20.14 4.38 -5.64
N PRO A 217 -19.34 4.26 -6.74
CA PRO A 217 -19.56 5.05 -7.95
C PRO A 217 -20.81 4.64 -8.70
#